data_474216cf373d4e134bcc0cf03db2c2e3
#
_entry.id   474216cf373d4e134bcc0cf03db2c2e3
#
_cell.length_a   1.000
_cell.length_b   1.000
_cell.length_c   1.000
_cell.angle_alpha   90.00
_cell.angle_beta   90.00
_cell.angle_gamma   90.00
#
_symmetry.space_group_name_H-M   'P 1'
#
loop_
_entity.id
_entity.type
_entity.pdbx_description
1 polymer ?
#
loop_
_entity_poly.entity_id
_entity_poly.type
_entity_poly.pdbx_seq_one_letter_code
_entity_poly.pdbx_strand_id
1 'polypeptide(L)'
;MMVPDSMAYKLVRELSSDEERLYFIGNHLVDYDSKIVSYILALDSDSSKFECLPLLANEYYISLVIDSMSSDDTIARAIMELPETFSLSFIKHKISGFSLASKVFSENDVLCEDSYESVRERFKIDNFDSSSLPSDMTFGIELEVIGGNSRRMRYFNIKPFGTWNNVNDDSLASNSVEVTSPILHYTSKDMAELRAVCSYLKSNGSYTDGSCAGHIHIGLNSFKSPQALYNFYSIFSLMEPILVLISNRAGELPREGLSMFSELYQGFFEFLRKENVIDFKDINDTVSQLYFELQTGHKYWTVNIGNKFNRLHPKDTMEFRIPNGSLDPDVIMHNMKLFGRLIMISNLIDKDHIEDVIDHLKTGSYDDIIIYFLKLVFDDLDDREYFYERWIDNYDLMLRNKDKCKFFFISEEAKRELYF
;
A
#
# COMPACT_ATOMS: atom_id res chain seq x y z
N MET A 1 16.97 -17.81 17.01
CA MET A 1 15.83 -18.77 16.95
C MET A 1 15.39 -19.09 18.38
N MET A 2 14.09 -18.93 18.65
CA MET A 2 13.53 -19.29 19.96
C MET A 2 13.12 -20.76 19.90
N VAL A 3 13.66 -21.59 20.80
CA VAL A 3 13.35 -23.03 20.89
C VAL A 3 12.51 -23.25 22.14
N PRO A 4 11.26 -23.74 22.02
CA PRO A 4 10.35 -23.90 23.17
C PRO A 4 10.88 -24.92 24.23
N ASP A 5 11.53 -25.97 23.80
CA ASP A 5 12.20 -26.92 24.68
C ASP A 5 13.65 -27.18 24.24
N SER A 6 14.58 -26.50 24.92
CA SER A 6 16.00 -26.55 24.56
C SER A 6 16.66 -27.93 24.80
N MET A 7 16.10 -28.73 25.70
CA MET A 7 16.63 -30.12 25.95
C MET A 7 16.16 -31.05 24.83
N ALA A 8 14.88 -30.95 24.44
CA ALA A 8 14.32 -31.71 23.34
C ALA A 8 15.05 -31.40 22.02
N TYR A 9 15.31 -30.14 21.74
CA TYR A 9 16.07 -29.70 20.57
C TYR A 9 17.47 -30.32 20.54
N LYS A 10 18.23 -30.25 21.65
CA LYS A 10 19.59 -30.78 21.73
C LYS A 10 19.61 -32.30 21.52
N LEU A 11 18.65 -33.01 22.12
CA LEU A 11 18.56 -34.46 21.99
C LEU A 11 18.45 -34.90 20.53
N VAL A 12 17.59 -34.24 19.76
CA VAL A 12 17.39 -34.58 18.34
C VAL A 12 18.55 -34.07 17.49
N ARG A 13 19.14 -32.94 17.85
CA ARG A 13 20.28 -32.36 17.12
C ARG A 13 21.55 -33.21 17.18
N GLU A 14 21.71 -34.07 18.20
CA GLU A 14 22.80 -35.01 18.33
C GLU A 14 22.69 -36.17 17.35
N LEU A 15 21.55 -36.44 16.74
CA LEU A 15 21.39 -37.46 15.70
C LEU A 15 22.06 -37.01 14.39
N SER A 16 22.62 -38.00 13.67
CA SER A 16 23.56 -37.71 12.58
C SER A 16 22.92 -37.21 11.29
N SER A 17 21.64 -37.48 11.06
CA SER A 17 20.93 -37.14 9.83
C SER A 17 19.45 -36.76 10.08
N ASP A 18 18.84 -36.07 9.12
CA ASP A 18 17.41 -35.80 9.16
C ASP A 18 16.57 -37.08 9.09
N GLU A 19 17.04 -38.13 8.44
CA GLU A 19 16.34 -39.42 8.41
C GLU A 19 16.22 -40.04 9.81
N GLU A 20 17.29 -40.01 10.59
CA GLU A 20 17.28 -40.48 11.99
C GLU A 20 16.40 -39.58 12.86
N ARG A 21 16.43 -38.28 12.64
CA ARG A 21 15.61 -37.30 13.35
C ARG A 21 14.14 -37.49 13.06
N LEU A 22 13.75 -37.67 11.79
CA LEU A 22 12.36 -37.95 11.40
C LEU A 22 11.86 -39.27 11.99
N TYR A 23 12.70 -40.33 12.00
CA TYR A 23 12.36 -41.59 12.66
C TYR A 23 12.15 -41.40 14.17
N PHE A 24 12.99 -40.57 14.81
CA PHE A 24 12.82 -40.22 16.22
C PHE A 24 11.52 -39.47 16.46
N ILE A 25 11.22 -38.46 15.66
CA ILE A 25 9.96 -37.66 15.73
C ILE A 25 8.76 -38.60 15.63
N GLY A 26 8.75 -39.50 14.65
CA GLY A 26 7.66 -40.45 14.43
C GLY A 26 7.38 -41.36 15.64
N ASN A 27 8.39 -41.65 16.45
CA ASN A 27 8.24 -42.45 17.67
C ASN A 27 7.85 -41.62 18.91
N HIS A 28 7.83 -40.29 18.83
CA HIS A 28 7.57 -39.38 19.95
C HIS A 28 6.38 -38.45 19.71
N LEU A 29 5.44 -38.80 18.82
CA LEU A 29 4.26 -38.00 18.50
C LEU A 29 3.25 -37.83 19.66
N VAL A 30 3.42 -38.60 20.73
CA VAL A 30 2.62 -38.49 21.96
C VAL A 30 3.18 -37.45 22.94
N ASP A 31 4.32 -36.86 22.64
CA ASP A 31 4.90 -35.78 23.43
C ASP A 31 4.08 -34.46 23.31
N TYR A 32 4.33 -33.54 24.21
CA TYR A 32 3.70 -32.24 24.17
C TYR A 32 4.14 -31.42 22.93
N ASP A 33 3.26 -30.62 22.36
CA ASP A 33 3.52 -29.79 21.18
C ASP A 33 4.82 -28.97 21.26
N SER A 34 5.18 -28.46 22.46
CA SER A 34 6.43 -27.73 22.68
C SER A 34 7.67 -28.56 22.45
N LYS A 35 7.59 -29.87 22.68
CA LYS A 35 8.69 -30.81 22.40
C LYS A 35 8.72 -31.19 20.92
N ILE A 36 7.54 -31.50 20.34
CA ILE A 36 7.43 -31.86 18.92
C ILE A 36 7.97 -30.74 18.05
N VAL A 37 7.58 -29.48 18.28
CA VAL A 37 8.12 -28.34 17.55
C VAL A 37 9.65 -28.22 17.74
N SER A 38 10.15 -28.50 18.93
CA SER A 38 11.59 -28.44 19.18
C SER A 38 12.36 -29.53 18.45
N TYR A 39 11.77 -30.72 18.29
CA TYR A 39 12.30 -31.77 17.43
C TYR A 39 12.34 -31.36 15.95
N ILE A 40 11.26 -30.78 15.44
CA ILE A 40 11.18 -30.31 14.06
C ILE A 40 12.19 -29.20 13.79
N LEU A 41 12.36 -28.27 14.73
CA LEU A 41 13.38 -27.21 14.62
C LEU A 41 14.83 -27.74 14.59
N ALA A 42 15.07 -28.97 15.06
CA ALA A 42 16.36 -29.60 14.99
C ALA A 42 16.69 -30.25 13.63
N LEU A 43 15.73 -30.32 12.70
CA LEU A 43 15.96 -30.77 11.33
C LEU A 43 16.82 -29.77 10.56
N ASP A 44 17.69 -30.28 9.69
CA ASP A 44 18.56 -29.44 8.84
C ASP A 44 17.87 -28.98 7.57
N SER A 45 17.11 -29.88 6.95
CA SER A 45 16.46 -29.64 5.66
C SER A 45 15.10 -28.96 5.82
N ASP A 46 14.86 -27.92 5.03
CA ASP A 46 13.55 -27.25 4.95
C ASP A 46 12.45 -28.22 4.46
N SER A 47 12.78 -29.14 3.54
CA SER A 47 11.84 -30.17 3.08
C SER A 47 11.38 -31.08 4.22
N SER A 48 12.33 -31.52 5.07
CA SER A 48 12.00 -32.34 6.23
C SER A 48 11.15 -31.61 7.27
N LYS A 49 11.43 -30.31 7.48
CA LYS A 49 10.60 -29.45 8.33
C LYS A 49 9.19 -29.30 7.78
N PHE A 50 9.06 -29.10 6.47
CA PHE A 50 7.78 -28.97 5.78
C PHE A 50 6.93 -30.21 5.94
N GLU A 51 7.50 -31.40 5.74
CA GLU A 51 6.81 -32.69 5.92
C GLU A 51 6.25 -32.89 7.32
N CYS A 52 6.87 -32.26 8.32
CA CYS A 52 6.43 -32.34 9.72
C CYS A 52 5.39 -31.29 10.12
N LEU A 53 5.08 -30.28 9.30
CA LEU A 53 4.10 -29.23 9.64
C LEU A 53 2.71 -29.79 10.01
N PRO A 54 2.17 -30.83 9.33
CA PRO A 54 0.88 -31.40 9.69
C PRO A 54 0.82 -32.04 11.11
N LEU A 55 1.95 -32.26 11.75
CA LEU A 55 2.02 -32.75 13.11
C LEU A 55 1.72 -31.68 14.17
N LEU A 56 1.68 -30.43 13.77
CA LEU A 56 1.46 -29.28 14.65
C LEU A 56 0.04 -28.74 14.45
N ALA A 57 -0.70 -28.61 15.55
CA ALA A 57 -2.05 -28.02 15.55
C ALA A 57 -2.05 -26.54 15.95
N ASN A 58 -0.97 -26.06 16.57
CA ASN A 58 -0.90 -24.72 17.12
C ASN A 58 -0.21 -23.77 16.13
N GLU A 59 -0.92 -22.72 15.72
CA GLU A 59 -0.41 -21.70 14.80
C GLU A 59 0.93 -21.10 15.20
N TYR A 60 1.13 -20.84 16.49
CA TYR A 60 2.38 -20.29 17.01
C TYR A 60 3.57 -21.24 16.75
N TYR A 61 3.36 -22.54 16.90
CA TYR A 61 4.44 -23.53 16.68
C TYR A 61 4.72 -23.75 15.21
N ILE A 62 3.69 -23.77 14.37
CA ILE A 62 3.84 -23.82 12.91
C ILE A 62 4.67 -22.62 12.45
N SER A 63 4.39 -21.45 12.98
CA SER A 63 5.12 -20.24 12.72
C SER A 63 6.61 -20.33 13.04
N LEU A 64 6.94 -20.90 14.20
CA LEU A 64 8.35 -21.05 14.56
C LEU A 64 9.11 -21.99 13.60
N VAL A 65 8.43 -23.00 13.08
CA VAL A 65 9.03 -23.91 12.09
C VAL A 65 9.24 -23.18 10.75
N ILE A 66 8.23 -22.49 10.24
CA ILE A 66 8.33 -21.73 9.00
C ILE A 66 9.44 -20.67 9.10
N ASP A 67 9.54 -19.95 10.24
CA ASP A 67 10.63 -18.99 10.50
C ASP A 67 12.02 -19.59 10.50
N SER A 68 12.13 -20.88 10.72
CA SER A 68 13.40 -21.58 10.73
C SER A 68 13.81 -22.09 9.35
N MET A 69 12.92 -21.99 8.35
CA MET A 69 13.21 -22.36 6.97
C MET A 69 13.99 -21.24 6.27
N SER A 70 14.78 -21.60 5.28
CA SER A 70 15.60 -20.69 4.48
C SER A 70 15.27 -20.72 2.99
N SER A 71 14.51 -21.73 2.54
CA SER A 71 14.09 -21.87 1.15
C SER A 71 12.74 -21.18 0.92
N ASP A 72 12.73 -20.12 0.13
CA ASP A 72 11.52 -19.37 -0.22
C ASP A 72 10.46 -20.27 -0.87
N ASP A 73 10.85 -21.19 -1.75
CA ASP A 73 9.93 -22.14 -2.38
C ASP A 73 9.28 -23.08 -1.36
N THR A 74 10.05 -23.55 -0.37
CA THR A 74 9.52 -24.43 0.67
C THR A 74 8.59 -23.68 1.61
N ILE A 75 8.94 -22.44 1.95
CA ILE A 75 8.10 -21.55 2.75
C ILE A 75 6.78 -21.26 2.02
N ALA A 76 6.82 -20.92 0.73
CA ALA A 76 5.64 -20.68 -0.06
C ALA A 76 4.70 -21.90 -0.11
N ARG A 77 5.26 -23.09 -0.37
CA ARG A 77 4.48 -24.34 -0.35
C ARG A 77 3.87 -24.61 1.04
N ALA A 78 4.63 -24.42 2.11
CA ALA A 78 4.15 -24.59 3.47
C ALA A 78 2.93 -23.74 3.76
N ILE A 79 2.94 -22.48 3.28
CA ILE A 79 1.86 -21.53 3.50
C ILE A 79 0.63 -21.90 2.68
N MET A 80 0.79 -22.31 1.42
CA MET A 80 -0.34 -22.69 0.57
C MET A 80 -1.05 -23.97 1.03
N GLU A 81 -0.36 -24.84 1.74
CA GLU A 81 -0.94 -26.07 2.29
C GLU A 81 -1.53 -25.90 3.70
N LEU A 82 -1.41 -24.70 4.30
CA LEU A 82 -2.05 -24.42 5.59
C LEU A 82 -3.58 -24.36 5.44
N PRO A 83 -4.32 -24.85 6.44
CA PRO A 83 -5.78 -24.71 6.43
C PRO A 83 -6.23 -23.26 6.34
N GLU A 84 -7.32 -22.99 5.63
CA GLU A 84 -7.93 -21.64 5.49
C GLU A 84 -8.27 -20.97 6.83
N THR A 85 -8.29 -21.74 7.93
CA THR A 85 -8.51 -21.25 9.29
C THR A 85 -7.32 -20.47 9.86
N PHE A 86 -6.14 -20.61 9.25
CA PHE A 86 -4.96 -19.84 9.67
C PHE A 86 -5.10 -18.40 9.18
N SER A 87 -4.95 -17.44 10.09
CA SER A 87 -5.07 -16.04 9.73
C SER A 87 -3.94 -15.61 8.79
N LEU A 88 -4.30 -14.88 7.73
CA LEU A 88 -3.32 -14.31 6.80
C LEU A 88 -2.28 -13.42 7.49
N SER A 89 -2.66 -12.73 8.58
CA SER A 89 -1.73 -11.93 9.39
C SER A 89 -0.65 -12.77 10.07
N PHE A 90 -0.99 -14.00 10.46
CA PHE A 90 -0.04 -14.94 11.01
C PHE A 90 1.00 -15.37 9.97
N ILE A 91 0.54 -15.70 8.78
CA ILE A 91 1.36 -16.11 7.66
C ILE A 91 2.39 -15.03 7.30
N LYS A 92 2.00 -13.78 7.37
CA LYS A 92 2.81 -12.63 6.92
C LYS A 92 3.92 -12.18 7.83
N HIS A 93 3.75 -12.27 9.14
CA HIS A 93 4.88 -12.01 10.04
C HIS A 93 6.06 -12.93 9.78
N LYS A 94 5.87 -13.96 8.95
CA LYS A 94 6.80 -15.05 8.75
C LYS A 94 7.44 -15.09 7.38
N ILE A 95 6.84 -14.40 6.41
CA ILE A 95 7.44 -14.26 5.09
C ILE A 95 8.05 -12.86 5.03
N SER A 96 9.34 -12.78 5.27
CA SER A 96 10.08 -11.57 4.96
C SER A 96 10.08 -11.39 3.43
N GLY A 97 9.09 -10.70 2.95
CA GLY A 97 9.13 -9.93 1.71
C GLY A 97 9.19 -10.65 0.38
N PHE A 98 9.47 -11.95 0.25
CA PHE A 98 9.78 -12.46 -1.09
C PHE A 98 8.84 -13.51 -1.67
N SER A 99 8.26 -14.40 -0.87
CA SER A 99 7.82 -15.64 -1.52
C SER A 99 6.32 -15.76 -1.83
N LEU A 100 5.41 -15.28 -0.99
CA LEU A 100 3.99 -15.47 -1.26
C LEU A 100 3.47 -14.50 -2.32
N ALA A 101 3.83 -13.22 -2.22
CA ALA A 101 3.45 -12.24 -3.22
C ALA A 101 4.08 -12.57 -4.58
N SER A 102 5.36 -12.94 -4.62
CA SER A 102 6.03 -13.43 -5.83
C SER A 102 5.30 -14.62 -6.45
N LYS A 103 4.91 -15.59 -5.62
CA LYS A 103 4.20 -16.77 -6.10
C LYS A 103 2.76 -16.47 -6.53
N VAL A 104 2.03 -15.64 -5.78
CA VAL A 104 0.70 -15.18 -6.15
C VAL A 104 0.74 -14.45 -7.50
N PHE A 105 1.72 -13.58 -7.72
CA PHE A 105 1.86 -12.90 -9.01
C PHE A 105 2.36 -13.83 -10.12
N SER A 106 3.25 -14.79 -9.87
CA SER A 106 3.73 -15.74 -10.87
C SER A 106 2.68 -16.81 -11.24
N GLU A 107 1.90 -17.31 -10.29
CA GLU A 107 0.84 -18.30 -10.55
C GLU A 107 -0.39 -17.67 -11.20
N ASN A 108 -0.73 -16.42 -10.84
CA ASN A 108 -1.77 -15.68 -11.56
C ASN A 108 -1.34 -15.25 -12.98
N ASP A 109 -0.04 -15.16 -13.27
CA ASP A 109 0.43 -14.97 -14.63
C ASP A 109 0.11 -16.18 -15.51
N VAL A 110 0.12 -17.39 -14.96
CA VAL A 110 -0.31 -18.62 -15.68
C VAL A 110 -1.84 -18.67 -15.89
N LEU A 111 -2.62 -18.10 -14.96
CA LEU A 111 -4.09 -18.05 -15.06
C LEU A 111 -4.60 -16.82 -15.82
N CYS A 112 -3.76 -15.79 -15.99
CA CYS A 112 -4.09 -14.51 -16.63
C CYS A 112 -3.26 -14.24 -17.90
N GLU A 113 -2.65 -15.25 -18.52
CA GLU A 113 -1.90 -15.08 -19.78
C GLU A 113 -2.73 -14.35 -20.86
N ASP A 114 -4.05 -14.52 -20.85
CA ASP A 114 -4.94 -13.80 -21.78
C ASP A 114 -5.24 -12.34 -21.40
N SER A 115 -5.00 -11.92 -20.16
CA SER A 115 -5.45 -10.58 -19.72
C SER A 115 -4.34 -9.53 -19.58
N TYR A 116 -3.16 -9.89 -19.15
CA TYR A 116 -2.09 -8.92 -18.81
C TYR A 116 -1.23 -8.54 -20.02
N GLU A 117 -0.71 -9.50 -20.77
CA GLU A 117 -0.07 -9.21 -22.05
C GLU A 117 -1.07 -8.56 -23.01
N SER A 118 -2.35 -8.97 -22.97
CA SER A 118 -3.39 -8.32 -23.74
C SER A 118 -3.66 -6.89 -23.32
N VAL A 119 -3.58 -6.53 -22.05
CA VAL A 119 -3.69 -5.13 -21.60
C VAL A 119 -2.48 -4.32 -22.05
N ARG A 120 -1.25 -4.83 -21.90
CA ARG A 120 -0.04 -4.16 -22.37
C ARG A 120 0.04 -4.07 -23.89
N GLU A 121 -0.22 -5.15 -24.61
CA GLU A 121 -0.26 -5.16 -26.07
C GLU A 121 -1.41 -4.30 -26.62
N ARG A 122 -2.59 -4.36 -26.02
CA ARG A 122 -3.72 -3.50 -26.39
C ARG A 122 -3.38 -2.03 -26.25
N PHE A 123 -2.70 -1.63 -25.14
CA PHE A 123 -2.37 -0.24 -24.89
C PHE A 123 -1.06 0.20 -25.56
N LYS A 124 -0.37 -0.69 -26.30
CA LYS A 124 0.93 -0.41 -26.91
C LYS A 124 1.90 0.29 -25.94
N ILE A 125 1.90 -0.19 -24.68
CA ILE A 125 2.81 0.33 -23.65
C ILE A 125 4.20 -0.26 -23.90
N ASP A 126 4.71 -0.08 -25.10
CA ASP A 126 6.06 -0.46 -25.47
C ASP A 126 7.04 0.58 -24.91
N ASN A 127 8.09 0.09 -24.24
CA ASN A 127 9.22 0.88 -23.73
C ASN A 127 8.93 1.79 -22.53
N PHE A 128 8.11 1.35 -21.62
CA PHE A 128 7.97 2.02 -20.34
C PHE A 128 9.10 1.57 -19.39
N ASP A 129 10.01 2.48 -19.04
CA ASP A 129 10.99 2.19 -17.98
C ASP A 129 10.22 2.00 -16.67
N SER A 130 10.11 0.73 -16.26
CA SER A 130 9.27 0.29 -15.14
C SER A 130 9.67 0.86 -13.79
N SER A 131 10.88 1.38 -13.68
CA SER A 131 11.47 1.83 -12.42
C SER A 131 11.30 3.31 -12.14
N SER A 132 10.97 4.15 -13.15
CA SER A 132 11.01 5.60 -13.03
C SER A 132 9.67 6.29 -13.23
N LEU A 133 9.45 7.35 -12.47
CA LEU A 133 8.41 8.35 -12.74
C LEU A 133 8.98 9.41 -13.72
N PRO A 134 8.12 10.11 -14.49
CA PRO A 134 8.57 11.17 -15.38
C PRO A 134 9.40 12.21 -14.62
N SER A 135 10.52 12.62 -15.22
CA SER A 135 11.43 13.58 -14.58
C SER A 135 10.81 14.97 -14.40
N ASP A 136 9.76 15.29 -15.14
CA ASP A 136 8.99 16.53 -15.03
C ASP A 136 7.83 16.44 -14.03
N MET A 137 7.56 15.26 -13.48
CA MET A 137 6.57 15.09 -12.42
C MET A 137 7.08 15.67 -11.12
N THR A 138 6.28 16.54 -10.51
CA THR A 138 6.64 17.23 -9.28
C THR A 138 5.82 16.76 -8.10
N PHE A 139 6.47 16.71 -6.92
CA PHE A 139 5.88 16.29 -5.68
C PHE A 139 6.03 17.34 -4.59
N GLY A 140 5.05 17.41 -3.69
CA GLY A 140 5.14 18.07 -2.40
C GLY A 140 4.76 17.10 -1.30
N ILE A 141 5.45 17.14 -0.18
CA ILE A 141 5.18 16.27 0.98
C ILE A 141 4.83 17.14 2.18
N GLU A 142 3.75 16.81 2.87
CA GLU A 142 3.36 17.39 4.14
C GLU A 142 3.38 16.28 5.20
N LEU A 143 4.23 16.42 6.21
CA LEU A 143 4.40 15.45 7.29
C LEU A 143 3.90 16.06 8.60
N GLU A 144 2.80 15.53 9.12
CA GLU A 144 2.38 15.86 10.47
C GLU A 144 3.17 15.00 11.47
N VAL A 145 3.84 15.64 12.44
CA VAL A 145 4.67 14.96 13.43
C VAL A 145 4.37 15.47 14.83
N ILE A 146 4.52 14.60 15.81
CA ILE A 146 4.31 14.85 17.24
C ILE A 146 5.66 14.81 17.96
N GLY A 147 5.79 15.59 19.04
CA GLY A 147 6.95 15.53 19.93
C GLY A 147 8.16 16.30 19.41
N GLY A 148 9.35 15.86 19.82
CA GLY A 148 10.59 16.58 19.54
C GLY A 148 10.61 17.97 20.19
N ASN A 149 11.45 18.84 19.69
CA ASN A 149 11.45 20.25 20.05
C ASN A 149 10.42 21.04 19.23
N SER A 150 9.16 20.55 19.14
CA SER A 150 8.10 21.12 18.31
C SER A 150 7.93 22.62 18.48
N ARG A 151 8.08 23.16 19.73
CA ARG A 151 8.10 24.61 19.97
C ARG A 151 9.28 25.33 19.32
N ARG A 152 10.46 24.71 19.21
CA ARG A 152 11.62 25.26 18.51
C ARG A 152 11.49 25.02 16.98
N MET A 153 10.92 23.91 16.58
CA MET A 153 10.68 23.62 15.16
C MET A 153 9.67 24.56 14.51
N ARG A 154 8.69 25.07 15.28
CA ARG A 154 7.71 26.05 14.79
C ARG A 154 8.29 27.38 14.31
N TYR A 155 9.51 27.72 14.69
CA TYR A 155 10.11 29.03 14.42
C TYR A 155 11.36 28.99 13.54
N PHE A 156 11.79 27.80 13.09
CA PHE A 156 13.01 27.65 12.31
C PHE A 156 12.79 26.70 11.14
N ASN A 157 13.32 27.09 9.98
CA ASN A 157 13.52 26.16 8.88
C ASN A 157 14.28 24.94 9.41
N ILE A 158 13.92 23.73 8.94
CA ILE A 158 14.55 22.50 9.40
C ILE A 158 16.02 22.55 8.99
N LYS A 159 16.87 22.83 9.94
CA LYS A 159 18.32 22.76 9.71
C LYS A 159 18.76 21.27 9.85
N PRO A 160 19.60 20.77 8.95
CA PRO A 160 20.36 21.49 7.91
C PRO A 160 19.64 21.69 6.57
N PHE A 161 18.37 21.34 6.43
CA PHE A 161 17.60 21.32 5.19
C PHE A 161 16.83 22.63 5.03
N GLY A 162 17.50 23.71 4.64
CA GLY A 162 16.95 25.08 4.61
C GLY A 162 15.79 25.31 3.63
N THR A 163 15.42 24.31 2.85
CA THR A 163 14.29 24.34 1.90
C THR A 163 13.02 23.69 2.45
N TRP A 164 13.12 22.94 3.55
CA TRP A 164 11.97 22.37 4.25
C TRP A 164 11.47 23.36 5.30
N ASN A 165 10.15 23.49 5.41
CA ASN A 165 9.52 24.43 6.29
C ASN A 165 8.67 23.74 7.36
N ASN A 166 8.57 24.40 8.51
CA ASN A 166 7.58 24.06 9.52
C ASN A 166 6.39 25.00 9.39
N VAL A 167 5.22 24.45 9.28
CA VAL A 167 3.96 25.18 9.15
C VAL A 167 3.13 24.95 10.40
N ASN A 168 2.52 26.01 10.92
CA ASN A 168 1.49 25.86 11.93
C ASN A 168 0.19 25.45 11.25
N ASP A 169 -0.33 24.31 11.64
CA ASP A 169 -1.70 23.93 11.33
C ASP A 169 -2.52 23.95 12.62
N ASP A 170 -3.57 24.76 12.64
CA ASP A 170 -4.45 24.91 13.82
C ASP A 170 -5.28 23.64 14.08
N SER A 171 -5.32 22.69 13.15
CA SER A 171 -5.96 21.38 13.33
C SER A 171 -5.12 20.42 14.16
N LEU A 172 -3.82 20.68 14.32
CA LEU A 172 -2.91 19.82 15.02
C LEU A 172 -2.90 20.05 16.55
N ALA A 173 -2.61 19.00 17.31
CA ALA A 173 -2.41 19.11 18.75
C ALA A 173 -1.26 20.07 19.08
N SER A 174 -1.28 20.65 20.28
CA SER A 174 -0.33 21.71 20.71
C SER A 174 1.14 21.30 20.67
N ASN A 175 1.45 20.02 20.65
CA ASN A 175 2.79 19.44 20.58
C ASN A 175 3.14 18.88 19.19
N SER A 176 2.33 19.17 18.18
CA SER A 176 2.48 18.69 16.81
C SER A 176 2.92 19.84 15.90
N VAL A 177 3.51 19.49 14.76
CA VAL A 177 3.93 20.42 13.73
C VAL A 177 3.80 19.76 12.37
N GLU A 178 3.43 20.52 11.36
CA GLU A 178 3.47 20.10 9.97
C GLU A 178 4.82 20.51 9.35
N VAL A 179 5.47 19.55 8.71
CA VAL A 179 6.74 19.75 8.00
C VAL A 179 6.47 19.62 6.51
N THR A 180 6.69 20.69 5.75
CA THR A 180 6.43 20.73 4.31
C THR A 180 7.73 20.72 3.51
N SER A 181 7.75 19.92 2.45
CA SER A 181 8.90 19.83 1.53
C SER A 181 8.95 21.03 0.57
N PRO A 182 10.12 21.30 -0.04
CA PRO A 182 10.19 22.00 -1.31
C PRO A 182 9.50 21.16 -2.41
N ILE A 183 9.47 21.69 -3.64
CA ILE A 183 9.11 20.87 -4.81
C ILE A 183 10.18 19.81 -4.99
N LEU A 184 9.76 18.55 -4.94
CA LEU A 184 10.60 17.38 -5.14
C LEU A 184 10.32 16.74 -6.50
N HIS A 185 11.32 15.99 -7.00
CA HIS A 185 11.18 15.07 -8.11
C HIS A 185 11.53 13.66 -7.62
N TYR A 186 11.05 12.64 -8.30
CA TYR A 186 11.39 11.26 -7.92
C TYR A 186 12.80 10.90 -8.39
N THR A 187 13.80 11.56 -7.82
CA THR A 187 15.22 11.39 -8.13
C THR A 187 15.98 10.85 -6.93
N SER A 188 17.10 10.16 -7.17
CA SER A 188 17.96 9.66 -6.08
C SER A 188 18.39 10.76 -5.12
N LYS A 189 18.60 12.00 -5.62
CA LYS A 189 18.98 13.15 -4.81
C LYS A 189 17.85 13.57 -3.87
N ASP A 190 16.64 13.79 -4.40
CA ASP A 190 15.52 14.28 -3.61
C ASP A 190 15.03 13.20 -2.64
N MET A 191 15.09 11.93 -3.05
CA MET A 191 14.77 10.80 -2.16
C MET A 191 15.81 10.64 -1.03
N ALA A 192 17.08 10.90 -1.30
CA ALA A 192 18.10 10.93 -0.25
C ALA A 192 17.88 12.08 0.74
N GLU A 193 17.44 13.25 0.26
CA GLU A 193 17.07 14.38 1.13
C GLU A 193 15.85 14.04 2.00
N LEU A 194 14.80 13.44 1.44
CA LEU A 194 13.64 12.97 2.21
C LEU A 194 14.05 11.97 3.32
N ARG A 195 14.92 10.99 2.99
CA ARG A 195 15.46 10.05 3.98
C ARG A 195 16.19 10.76 5.10
N ALA A 196 16.99 11.75 4.76
CA ALA A 196 17.76 12.53 5.73
C ALA A 196 16.84 13.38 6.64
N VAL A 197 15.77 13.99 6.10
CA VAL A 197 14.76 14.72 6.87
C VAL A 197 14.04 13.81 7.84
N CYS A 198 13.55 12.65 7.40
CA CYS A 198 12.89 11.66 8.26
C CYS A 198 13.82 11.21 9.40
N SER A 199 15.08 10.91 9.10
CA SER A 199 16.11 10.55 10.08
C SER A 199 16.34 11.68 11.09
N TYR A 200 16.45 12.91 10.61
CA TYR A 200 16.63 14.09 11.47
C TYR A 200 15.43 14.26 12.43
N LEU A 201 14.21 14.17 11.93
CA LEU A 201 13.01 14.28 12.75
C LEU A 201 12.97 13.21 13.85
N LYS A 202 13.23 11.94 13.47
CA LYS A 202 13.34 10.84 14.45
C LYS A 202 14.41 11.07 15.51
N SER A 203 15.61 11.51 15.10
CA SER A 203 16.73 11.76 16.03
C SER A 203 16.47 12.89 17.01
N ASN A 204 15.57 13.82 16.66
CA ASN A 204 15.10 14.89 17.53
C ASN A 204 13.88 14.52 18.39
N GLY A 205 13.49 13.24 18.40
CA GLY A 205 12.39 12.72 19.21
C GLY A 205 11.00 12.97 18.63
N SER A 206 10.90 13.29 17.34
CA SER A 206 9.61 13.34 16.65
C SER A 206 9.13 11.93 16.30
N TYR A 207 7.82 11.74 16.38
CA TYR A 207 7.15 10.49 16.01
C TYR A 207 5.81 10.78 15.34
N THR A 208 5.18 9.75 14.78
CA THR A 208 3.83 9.81 14.21
C THR A 208 2.95 8.77 14.87
N ASP A 209 1.67 9.05 14.98
CA ASP A 209 0.63 8.11 15.40
C ASP A 209 -0.58 8.19 14.47
N GLY A 210 -1.66 7.46 14.82
CA GLY A 210 -2.87 7.41 14.01
C GLY A 210 -3.63 8.74 13.87
N SER A 211 -3.21 9.81 14.53
CA SER A 211 -3.77 11.16 14.36
C SER A 211 -3.03 11.99 13.31
N CYS A 212 -1.81 11.57 12.93
CA CYS A 212 -0.98 12.29 11.98
C CYS A 212 -1.34 11.97 10.54
N ALA A 213 -1.31 12.97 9.68
CA ALA A 213 -1.44 12.83 8.24
C ALA A 213 -0.09 12.88 7.52
N GLY A 214 -0.05 12.24 6.33
CA GLY A 214 1.07 12.31 5.40
C GLY A 214 0.55 12.66 4.01
N HIS A 215 0.35 13.97 3.72
CA HIS A 215 -0.19 14.38 2.45
C HIS A 215 0.86 14.38 1.34
N ILE A 216 0.46 13.90 0.17
CA ILE A 216 1.30 13.91 -1.03
C ILE A 216 0.62 14.74 -2.10
N HIS A 217 1.31 15.78 -2.54
CA HIS A 217 0.90 16.63 -3.64
C HIS A 217 1.60 16.22 -4.92
N ILE A 218 0.87 16.15 -6.03
CA ILE A 218 1.43 15.93 -7.37
C ILE A 218 0.97 17.07 -8.27
N GLY A 219 1.91 17.64 -9.02
CA GLY A 219 1.60 18.75 -9.94
C GLY A 219 0.54 18.37 -10.96
N LEU A 220 -0.49 19.24 -11.15
CA LEU A 220 -1.56 19.01 -12.12
C LEU A 220 -1.07 18.97 -13.58
N ASN A 221 0.12 19.51 -13.86
CA ASN A 221 0.79 19.39 -15.15
C ASN A 221 1.17 17.94 -15.51
N SER A 222 1.11 17.03 -14.55
CA SER A 222 1.32 15.58 -14.77
C SER A 222 0.17 14.96 -15.57
N PHE A 223 -1.03 15.54 -15.55
CA PHE A 223 -2.10 15.12 -16.45
C PHE A 223 -1.92 15.77 -17.82
N LYS A 224 -2.00 14.98 -18.88
CA LYS A 224 -1.73 15.43 -20.25
C LYS A 224 -2.99 15.78 -21.04
N SER A 225 -4.17 15.37 -20.55
CA SER A 225 -5.46 15.63 -21.23
C SER A 225 -6.63 15.57 -20.24
N PRO A 226 -7.80 16.14 -20.60
CA PRO A 226 -9.05 15.92 -19.87
C PRO A 226 -9.42 14.44 -19.74
N GLN A 227 -9.14 13.63 -20.78
CA GLN A 227 -9.34 12.19 -20.75
C GLN A 227 -8.52 11.53 -19.63
N ALA A 228 -7.25 11.93 -19.45
CA ALA A 228 -6.41 11.41 -18.38
C ALA A 228 -6.99 11.69 -16.99
N LEU A 229 -7.56 12.87 -16.79
CA LEU A 229 -8.21 13.23 -15.52
C LEU A 229 -9.50 12.40 -15.29
N TYR A 230 -10.28 12.17 -16.36
CA TYR A 230 -11.43 11.27 -16.31
C TYR A 230 -11.02 9.85 -15.94
N ASN A 231 -10.00 9.31 -16.60
CA ASN A 231 -9.48 7.97 -16.34
C ASN A 231 -9.00 7.84 -14.88
N PHE A 232 -8.24 8.84 -14.41
CA PHE A 232 -7.75 8.88 -13.04
C PHE A 232 -8.90 8.79 -12.03
N TYR A 233 -9.89 9.66 -12.15
CA TYR A 233 -11.00 9.65 -11.21
C TYR A 233 -11.83 8.36 -11.30
N SER A 234 -12.00 7.80 -12.48
CA SER A 234 -12.72 6.54 -12.68
C SER A 234 -12.01 5.38 -11.97
N ILE A 235 -10.70 5.26 -12.15
CA ILE A 235 -9.90 4.21 -11.49
C ILE A 235 -9.80 4.48 -9.99
N PHE A 236 -9.42 5.72 -9.61
CA PHE A 236 -9.22 6.10 -8.21
C PHE A 236 -10.43 5.77 -7.36
N SER A 237 -11.59 6.11 -7.82
CA SER A 237 -12.80 5.93 -7.04
C SER A 237 -13.22 4.48 -6.88
N LEU A 238 -13.02 3.64 -7.88
CA LEU A 238 -13.23 2.19 -7.74
C LEU A 238 -12.22 1.57 -6.75
N MET A 239 -11.01 2.09 -6.78
CA MET A 239 -9.90 1.59 -5.96
C MET A 239 -9.77 2.28 -4.61
N GLU A 240 -10.53 3.34 -4.34
CA GLU A 240 -10.35 4.18 -3.15
C GLU A 240 -10.31 3.39 -1.83
N PRO A 241 -11.21 2.43 -1.55
CA PRO A 241 -11.12 1.64 -0.33
C PRO A 241 -9.83 0.82 -0.23
N ILE A 242 -9.38 0.26 -1.35
CA ILE A 242 -8.13 -0.50 -1.42
C ILE A 242 -6.94 0.46 -1.25
N LEU A 243 -6.93 1.59 -1.96
CA LEU A 243 -5.88 2.61 -1.87
C LEU A 243 -5.69 3.12 -0.44
N VAL A 244 -6.80 3.31 0.29
CA VAL A 244 -6.76 3.71 1.70
C VAL A 244 -6.04 2.66 2.56
N LEU A 245 -6.15 1.38 2.25
CA LEU A 245 -5.45 0.33 2.99
C LEU A 245 -3.98 0.21 2.59
N ILE A 246 -3.68 0.16 1.29
CA ILE A 246 -2.32 -0.12 0.80
C ILE A 246 -1.35 1.07 0.93
N SER A 247 -1.85 2.28 1.05
CA SER A 247 -1.01 3.47 1.26
C SER A 247 -0.55 3.67 2.71
N ASN A 248 -1.07 2.86 3.65
CA ASN A 248 -0.66 2.88 5.04
C ASN A 248 0.35 1.78 5.38
N ARG A 249 1.05 1.92 6.50
CA ARG A 249 1.99 0.89 6.94
C ARG A 249 1.26 -0.42 7.22
N ALA A 250 1.96 -1.51 7.05
CA ALA A 250 1.46 -2.83 7.42
C ALA A 250 1.01 -2.86 8.89
N GLY A 251 -0.19 -3.37 9.14
CA GLY A 251 -0.78 -3.42 10.47
C GLY A 251 -1.29 -2.07 11.00
N GLU A 252 -1.53 -1.09 10.13
CA GLU A 252 -2.02 0.23 10.51
C GLU A 252 -3.39 0.52 9.87
N LEU A 253 -4.37 0.88 10.70
CA LEU A 253 -5.66 1.35 10.22
C LEU A 253 -5.55 2.78 9.67
N PRO A 254 -6.37 3.14 8.67
CA PRO A 254 -6.50 4.51 8.24
C PRO A 254 -6.92 5.42 9.39
N ARG A 255 -6.43 6.65 9.37
CA ARG A 255 -6.78 7.66 10.38
C ARG A 255 -8.27 8.00 10.34
N GLU A 256 -8.78 8.44 11.47
CA GLU A 256 -10.14 8.94 11.57
C GLU A 256 -10.28 10.30 10.83
N GLY A 257 -11.49 10.58 10.33
CA GLY A 257 -11.82 11.88 9.73
C GLY A 257 -11.51 12.01 8.23
N LEU A 258 -11.07 10.94 7.56
CA LEU A 258 -11.06 10.91 6.10
C LEU A 258 -12.49 10.86 5.56
N SER A 259 -12.79 11.73 4.61
CA SER A 259 -14.04 11.68 3.83
C SER A 259 -13.75 11.00 2.51
N MET A 260 -14.46 9.90 2.26
CA MET A 260 -14.28 9.16 1.01
C MET A 260 -14.82 9.96 -0.16
N PHE A 261 -14.02 10.10 -1.21
CA PHE A 261 -14.44 10.73 -2.45
C PHE A 261 -15.61 9.97 -3.09
N SER A 262 -15.62 8.65 -2.96
CA SER A 262 -16.68 7.78 -3.45
C SER A 262 -18.06 8.05 -2.84
N GLU A 263 -18.15 8.67 -1.68
CA GLU A 263 -19.44 9.09 -1.09
C GLU A 263 -20.16 10.19 -1.91
N LEU A 264 -19.41 10.93 -2.73
CA LEU A 264 -19.95 11.99 -3.59
C LEU A 264 -20.28 11.52 -5.00
N TYR A 265 -20.08 10.27 -5.24
CA TYR A 265 -19.88 9.66 -6.52
C TYR A 265 -21.02 9.80 -7.52
N GLN A 266 -22.27 9.69 -7.08
CA GLN A 266 -23.43 9.74 -7.99
C GLN A 266 -23.46 11.02 -8.81
N GLY A 267 -23.34 12.17 -8.15
CA GLY A 267 -23.35 13.45 -8.84
C GLY A 267 -22.13 13.69 -9.72
N PHE A 268 -20.95 13.20 -9.30
CA PHE A 268 -19.70 13.39 -10.02
C PHE A 268 -19.64 12.61 -11.34
N PHE A 269 -20.00 11.32 -11.32
CA PHE A 269 -20.01 10.52 -12.56
C PHE A 269 -21.14 10.87 -13.49
N GLU A 270 -22.32 11.22 -12.96
CA GLU A 270 -23.39 11.78 -13.78
C GLU A 270 -22.92 13.08 -14.45
N PHE A 271 -22.18 13.93 -13.71
CA PHE A 271 -21.57 15.14 -14.26
C PHE A 271 -20.54 14.80 -15.33
N LEU A 272 -19.57 13.91 -15.06
CA LEU A 272 -18.54 13.53 -16.02
C LEU A 272 -19.13 12.96 -17.33
N ARG A 273 -20.19 12.17 -17.23
CA ARG A 273 -20.90 11.61 -18.40
C ARG A 273 -21.76 12.63 -19.11
N LYS A 274 -22.49 13.45 -18.37
CA LYS A 274 -23.47 14.40 -18.88
C LYS A 274 -22.83 15.57 -19.59
N GLU A 275 -21.75 16.08 -19.07
CA GLU A 275 -21.04 17.25 -19.60
C GLU A 275 -19.96 16.89 -20.62
N ASN A 276 -19.78 15.58 -20.94
CA ASN A 276 -18.70 15.13 -21.81
C ASN A 276 -17.36 15.78 -21.45
N VAL A 277 -16.93 15.61 -20.21
CA VAL A 277 -15.70 16.24 -19.66
C VAL A 277 -14.48 16.06 -20.57
N ILE A 278 -14.48 14.99 -21.36
CA ILE A 278 -13.45 14.68 -22.35
C ILE A 278 -13.36 15.73 -23.46
N ASP A 279 -14.46 16.44 -23.73
CA ASP A 279 -14.52 17.48 -24.74
C ASP A 279 -14.09 18.86 -24.22
N PHE A 280 -13.69 18.96 -22.94
CA PHE A 280 -13.17 20.20 -22.38
C PHE A 280 -11.87 20.61 -23.07
N LYS A 281 -11.69 21.92 -23.18
CA LYS A 281 -10.61 22.52 -23.97
C LYS A 281 -9.21 22.11 -23.49
N ASP A 282 -9.01 22.08 -22.20
CA ASP A 282 -7.74 21.73 -21.57
C ASP A 282 -7.93 21.30 -20.11
N ILE A 283 -6.85 20.87 -19.47
CA ILE A 283 -6.82 20.41 -18.07
C ILE A 283 -7.28 21.50 -17.10
N ASN A 284 -6.91 22.76 -17.32
CA ASN A 284 -7.27 23.84 -16.39
C ASN A 284 -8.78 24.13 -16.43
N ASP A 285 -9.36 24.06 -17.62
CA ASP A 285 -10.81 24.18 -17.81
C ASP A 285 -11.52 23.02 -17.10
N THR A 286 -11.05 21.78 -17.33
CA THR A 286 -11.57 20.58 -16.69
C THR A 286 -11.50 20.66 -15.16
N VAL A 287 -10.34 21.01 -14.60
CA VAL A 287 -10.14 21.13 -13.14
C VAL A 287 -11.03 22.22 -12.56
N SER A 288 -11.22 23.33 -13.29
CA SER A 288 -12.07 24.43 -12.85
C SER A 288 -13.55 24.01 -12.80
N GLN A 289 -14.04 23.35 -13.84
CA GLN A 289 -15.40 22.82 -13.86
C GLN A 289 -15.64 21.78 -12.76
N LEU A 290 -14.74 20.83 -12.64
CA LEU A 290 -14.79 19.83 -11.56
C LEU A 290 -14.84 20.47 -10.17
N TYR A 291 -14.01 21.48 -9.92
CA TYR A 291 -14.01 22.18 -8.63
C TYR A 291 -15.35 22.88 -8.36
N PHE A 292 -15.91 23.56 -9.34
CA PHE A 292 -17.17 24.29 -9.19
C PHE A 292 -18.37 23.36 -9.04
N GLU A 293 -18.41 22.25 -9.76
CA GLU A 293 -19.49 21.26 -9.66
C GLU A 293 -19.43 20.47 -8.37
N LEU A 294 -18.24 20.08 -7.95
CA LEU A 294 -18.04 19.43 -6.67
C LEU A 294 -18.32 20.34 -5.47
N GLN A 295 -18.45 21.66 -5.69
CA GLN A 295 -18.78 22.82 -4.78
C GLN A 295 -18.30 22.69 -3.33
N THR A 296 -17.61 21.69 -3.08
CA THR A 296 -17.49 21.17 -1.76
C THR A 296 -16.04 21.00 -1.46
N GLY A 297 -15.17 21.86 -1.82
CA GLY A 297 -13.77 21.77 -1.40
C GLY A 297 -13.62 21.30 0.05
N HIS A 298 -14.19 20.13 0.35
CA HIS A 298 -13.98 19.49 1.62
C HIS A 298 -12.53 19.13 1.67
N LYS A 299 -11.76 19.96 2.37
CA LYS A 299 -10.34 19.74 2.61
C LYS A 299 -10.01 18.36 3.23
N TYR A 300 -11.02 17.59 3.56
CA TYR A 300 -10.89 16.27 4.20
C TYR A 300 -11.05 15.08 3.23
N TRP A 301 -11.31 15.34 1.94
CA TRP A 301 -11.40 14.25 0.98
C TRP A 301 -10.08 13.54 0.75
N THR A 302 -10.16 12.26 0.45
CA THR A 302 -9.03 11.40 0.13
C THR A 302 -8.17 11.92 -1.02
N VAL A 303 -8.81 12.61 -1.98
CA VAL A 303 -8.15 13.34 -3.06
C VAL A 303 -8.76 14.75 -3.19
N ASN A 304 -7.92 15.76 -3.30
CA ASN A 304 -8.34 17.16 -3.30
C ASN A 304 -7.59 17.99 -4.35
N ILE A 305 -8.34 18.72 -5.18
CA ILE A 305 -7.82 19.70 -6.15
C ILE A 305 -8.10 21.14 -5.73
N GLY A 306 -8.76 21.33 -4.58
CA GLY A 306 -9.20 22.66 -4.11
C GLY A 306 -8.05 23.62 -3.79
N ASN A 307 -6.85 23.10 -3.55
CA ASN A 307 -5.66 23.93 -3.29
C ASN A 307 -5.30 24.86 -4.45
N LYS A 308 -5.65 24.51 -5.70
CA LYS A 308 -5.50 25.37 -6.87
C LYS A 308 -6.29 26.69 -6.73
N PHE A 309 -7.42 26.64 -6.05
CA PHE A 309 -8.35 27.77 -5.90
C PHE A 309 -8.21 28.49 -4.56
N ASN A 310 -7.19 28.15 -3.77
CA ASN A 310 -6.86 28.87 -2.56
C ASN A 310 -6.45 30.32 -2.92
N ARG A 311 -7.17 31.31 -2.39
CA ARG A 311 -6.97 32.73 -2.74
C ARG A 311 -5.65 33.30 -2.26
N LEU A 312 -5.10 32.76 -1.18
CA LEU A 312 -3.88 33.28 -0.55
C LEU A 312 -2.62 32.56 -1.06
N HIS A 313 -2.71 31.26 -1.21
CA HIS A 313 -1.58 30.40 -1.58
C HIS A 313 -2.05 29.31 -2.55
N PRO A 314 -2.34 29.67 -3.82
CA PRO A 314 -2.77 28.66 -4.79
C PRO A 314 -1.64 27.67 -5.05
N LYS A 315 -1.96 26.37 -4.97
CA LYS A 315 -1.06 25.27 -5.33
C LYS A 315 -1.66 24.56 -6.54
N ASP A 316 -0.94 24.52 -7.64
CA ASP A 316 -1.39 23.85 -8.86
C ASP A 316 -1.11 22.33 -8.76
N THR A 317 -1.73 21.71 -7.77
CA THR A 317 -1.49 20.32 -7.40
C THR A 317 -2.80 19.57 -7.12
N MET A 318 -2.75 18.24 -7.34
CA MET A 318 -3.66 17.28 -6.75
C MET A 318 -3.05 16.79 -5.44
N GLU A 319 -3.80 16.85 -4.36
CA GLU A 319 -3.39 16.42 -3.02
C GLU A 319 -4.01 15.07 -2.69
N PHE A 320 -3.18 14.08 -2.38
CA PHE A 320 -3.56 12.78 -1.85
C PHE A 320 -3.47 12.80 -0.34
N ARG A 321 -4.61 12.67 0.32
CA ARG A 321 -4.74 12.76 1.77
C ARG A 321 -4.90 11.41 2.45
N ILE A 322 -4.85 10.34 1.69
CA ILE A 322 -5.04 8.96 2.15
C ILE A 322 -3.99 8.53 3.16
N PRO A 323 -2.66 8.75 2.95
CA PRO A 323 -1.67 8.20 3.83
C PRO A 323 -1.74 8.78 5.25
N ASN A 324 -1.59 7.92 6.24
CA ASN A 324 -1.27 8.36 7.59
C ASN A 324 0.14 8.98 7.63
N GLY A 325 0.39 9.79 8.62
CA GLY A 325 1.72 10.33 8.86
C GLY A 325 2.74 9.23 9.09
N SER A 326 3.88 9.33 8.42
CA SER A 326 4.98 8.39 8.58
C SER A 326 6.31 9.11 8.53
N LEU A 327 7.21 8.75 9.43
CA LEU A 327 8.63 9.11 9.35
C LEU A 327 9.47 7.99 8.71
N ASP A 328 8.84 6.91 8.25
CA ASP A 328 9.50 5.90 7.43
C ASP A 328 9.56 6.41 5.98
N PRO A 329 10.76 6.76 5.47
CA PRO A 329 10.89 7.31 4.13
C PRO A 329 10.47 6.31 3.05
N ASP A 330 10.58 5.01 3.29
CA ASP A 330 10.20 4.00 2.30
C ASP A 330 8.68 3.99 2.09
N VAL A 331 7.89 4.14 3.14
CA VAL A 331 6.42 4.30 3.04
C VAL A 331 6.06 5.51 2.19
N ILE A 332 6.73 6.65 2.44
CA ILE A 332 6.45 7.90 1.71
C ILE A 332 6.82 7.75 0.23
N MET A 333 8.00 7.20 -0.06
CA MET A 333 8.49 7.03 -1.43
C MET A 333 7.63 6.06 -2.24
N HIS A 334 7.19 4.95 -1.63
CA HIS A 334 6.28 4.04 -2.32
C HIS A 334 4.92 4.70 -2.60
N ASN A 335 4.39 5.50 -1.69
CA ASN A 335 3.16 6.24 -1.93
C ASN A 335 3.33 7.31 -3.04
N MET A 336 4.46 8.02 -3.08
CA MET A 336 4.78 8.90 -4.22
C MET A 336 4.77 8.11 -5.53
N LYS A 337 5.36 6.92 -5.54
CA LYS A 337 5.41 6.03 -6.70
C LYS A 337 4.01 5.54 -7.07
N LEU A 338 3.21 5.08 -6.11
CA LEU A 338 1.84 4.61 -6.32
C LEU A 338 0.97 5.68 -7.01
N PHE A 339 0.90 6.86 -6.43
CA PHE A 339 0.03 7.93 -6.96
C PHE A 339 0.58 8.51 -8.27
N GLY A 340 1.90 8.62 -8.40
CA GLY A 340 2.54 9.04 -9.64
C GLY A 340 2.27 8.06 -10.79
N ARG A 341 2.41 6.76 -10.54
CA ARG A 341 2.13 5.69 -11.51
C ARG A 341 0.65 5.65 -11.89
N LEU A 342 -0.26 5.85 -10.93
CA LEU A 342 -1.69 5.92 -11.21
C LEU A 342 -2.01 7.06 -12.18
N ILE A 343 -1.41 8.25 -12.01
CA ILE A 343 -1.55 9.37 -12.95
C ILE A 343 -0.95 9.01 -14.32
N MET A 344 0.20 8.35 -14.33
CA MET A 344 0.85 7.93 -15.59
C MET A 344 -0.03 6.98 -16.39
N ILE A 345 -0.55 5.93 -15.75
CA ILE A 345 -1.46 4.97 -16.39
C ILE A 345 -2.71 5.68 -16.91
N SER A 346 -3.24 6.61 -16.14
CA SER A 346 -4.40 7.41 -16.55
C SER A 346 -4.14 8.24 -17.82
N ASN A 347 -2.89 8.68 -18.05
CA ASN A 347 -2.50 9.35 -19.28
C ASN A 347 -2.38 8.41 -20.49
N LEU A 348 -2.12 7.12 -20.26
CA LEU A 348 -1.86 6.14 -21.30
C LEU A 348 -3.13 5.43 -21.80
N ILE A 349 -4.12 5.25 -20.92
CA ILE A 349 -5.39 4.61 -21.27
C ILE A 349 -6.18 5.55 -22.19
N ASP A 350 -6.52 5.09 -23.37
CA ASP A 350 -7.36 5.83 -24.29
C ASP A 350 -8.86 5.67 -23.96
N LYS A 351 -9.70 6.43 -24.69
CA LYS A 351 -11.14 6.48 -24.48
C LYS A 351 -11.83 5.14 -24.70
N ASP A 352 -11.32 4.33 -25.60
CA ASP A 352 -11.97 3.06 -26.00
C ASP A 352 -11.68 1.93 -24.99
N HIS A 353 -10.60 2.06 -24.23
CA HIS A 353 -10.14 1.01 -23.31
C HIS A 353 -10.44 1.30 -21.83
N ILE A 354 -10.80 2.53 -21.46
CA ILE A 354 -11.11 2.84 -20.06
C ILE A 354 -12.29 2.04 -19.51
N GLU A 355 -13.29 1.77 -20.35
CA GLU A 355 -14.45 0.97 -19.93
C GLU A 355 -14.07 -0.49 -19.63
N ASP A 356 -13.15 -1.07 -20.38
CA ASP A 356 -12.61 -2.41 -20.10
C ASP A 356 -11.91 -2.47 -18.74
N VAL A 357 -11.12 -1.42 -18.42
CA VAL A 357 -10.44 -1.30 -17.11
C VAL A 357 -11.47 -1.16 -15.99
N ILE A 358 -12.46 -0.31 -16.17
CA ILE A 358 -13.55 -0.10 -15.23
C ILE A 358 -14.29 -1.42 -14.95
N ASP A 359 -14.61 -2.17 -15.99
CA ASP A 359 -15.33 -3.44 -15.86
C ASP A 359 -14.53 -4.49 -15.08
N HIS A 360 -13.22 -4.59 -15.28
CA HIS A 360 -12.36 -5.46 -14.49
C HIS A 360 -12.31 -5.06 -13.01
N LEU A 361 -12.22 -3.76 -12.73
CA LEU A 361 -12.17 -3.25 -11.36
C LEU A 361 -13.51 -3.38 -10.61
N LYS A 362 -14.63 -3.61 -11.32
CA LYS A 362 -15.96 -3.78 -10.73
C LYS A 362 -16.30 -5.24 -10.41
N THR A 363 -15.85 -6.19 -11.24
CA THR A 363 -16.47 -7.54 -11.32
C THR A 363 -15.72 -8.64 -10.58
N GLY A 364 -14.51 -8.39 -10.09
CA GLY A 364 -13.67 -9.38 -9.40
C GLY A 364 -13.94 -9.50 -7.90
N SER A 365 -13.37 -10.54 -7.28
CA SER A 365 -13.14 -10.53 -5.84
C SER A 365 -12.14 -9.42 -5.48
N TYR A 366 -12.04 -9.04 -4.19
CA TYR A 366 -11.05 -8.04 -3.80
C TYR A 366 -9.61 -8.44 -4.14
N ASP A 367 -9.29 -9.72 -4.03
CA ASP A 367 -7.97 -10.22 -4.37
C ASP A 367 -7.70 -10.15 -5.87
N ASP A 368 -8.70 -10.48 -6.71
CA ASP A 368 -8.58 -10.32 -8.17
C ASP A 368 -8.41 -8.85 -8.56
N ILE A 369 -9.21 -7.98 -7.96
CA ILE A 369 -9.17 -6.53 -8.22
C ILE A 369 -7.81 -5.94 -7.83
N ILE A 370 -7.27 -6.25 -6.65
CA ILE A 370 -5.98 -5.72 -6.23
C ILE A 370 -4.84 -6.24 -7.08
N ILE A 371 -4.85 -7.52 -7.44
CA ILE A 371 -3.84 -8.11 -8.32
C ILE A 371 -3.88 -7.44 -9.70
N TYR A 372 -5.06 -7.32 -10.30
CA TYR A 372 -5.23 -6.63 -11.57
C TYR A 372 -4.74 -5.17 -11.49
N PHE A 373 -5.16 -4.43 -10.46
CA PHE A 373 -4.76 -3.04 -10.26
C PHE A 373 -3.24 -2.89 -10.12
N LEU A 374 -2.60 -3.72 -9.30
CA LEU A 374 -1.15 -3.65 -9.12
C LEU A 374 -0.39 -4.01 -10.41
N LYS A 375 -0.90 -4.96 -11.20
CA LYS A 375 -0.35 -5.27 -12.53
C LYS A 375 -0.55 -4.12 -13.52
N LEU A 376 -1.69 -3.42 -13.45
CA LEU A 376 -1.96 -2.25 -14.28
C LEU A 376 -1.00 -1.08 -13.96
N VAL A 377 -0.74 -0.86 -12.67
CA VAL A 377 0.02 0.32 -12.19
C VAL A 377 1.52 0.07 -12.18
N PHE A 378 1.98 -1.13 -11.85
CA PHE A 378 3.38 -1.46 -11.67
C PHE A 378 3.84 -2.58 -12.61
N ASP A 379 5.00 -2.38 -13.22
CA ASP A 379 5.71 -3.43 -13.96
C ASP A 379 6.67 -4.20 -13.05
N ASP A 380 7.22 -3.52 -12.05
CA ASP A 380 8.18 -4.06 -11.11
C ASP A 380 7.49 -5.00 -10.10
N LEU A 381 8.04 -6.20 -9.95
CA LEU A 381 7.52 -7.19 -9.03
C LEU A 381 7.65 -6.73 -7.56
N ASP A 382 8.77 -6.10 -7.20
CA ASP A 382 9.02 -5.64 -5.82
C ASP A 382 7.96 -4.62 -5.38
N ASP A 383 7.54 -3.72 -6.28
CA ASP A 383 6.46 -2.77 -5.99
C ASP A 383 5.11 -3.45 -5.81
N ARG A 384 4.80 -4.45 -6.67
CA ARG A 384 3.54 -5.22 -6.55
C ARG A 384 3.48 -5.97 -5.23
N GLU A 385 4.57 -6.66 -4.87
CA GLU A 385 4.71 -7.38 -3.61
C GLU A 385 4.54 -6.44 -2.42
N TYR A 386 5.24 -5.31 -2.44
CA TYR A 386 5.17 -4.31 -1.38
C TYR A 386 3.74 -3.85 -1.07
N PHE A 387 2.93 -3.55 -2.10
CA PHE A 387 1.55 -3.10 -1.90
C PHE A 387 0.57 -4.25 -1.64
N TYR A 388 0.80 -5.42 -2.21
CA TYR A 388 -0.02 -6.59 -1.96
C TYR A 388 0.11 -7.07 -0.50
N GLU A 389 1.32 -7.07 0.06
CA GLU A 389 1.53 -7.35 1.48
C GLU A 389 0.74 -6.40 2.38
N ARG A 390 0.77 -5.10 2.08
CA ARG A 390 -0.02 -4.12 2.83
C ARG A 390 -1.52 -4.35 2.72
N TRP A 391 -1.98 -4.71 1.52
CA TRP A 391 -3.37 -5.08 1.33
C TRP A 391 -3.79 -6.17 2.31
N ILE A 392 -3.08 -7.30 2.32
CA ILE A 392 -3.46 -8.43 3.15
C ILE A 392 -3.42 -8.05 4.65
N ASP A 393 -2.34 -7.38 5.14
CA ASP A 393 -2.21 -7.00 6.55
C ASP A 393 -3.30 -6.04 7.01
N ASN A 394 -3.57 -5.03 6.19
CA ASN A 394 -4.49 -3.97 6.56
C ASN A 394 -5.95 -4.38 6.33
N TYR A 395 -6.22 -5.21 5.33
CA TYR A 395 -7.56 -5.77 5.10
C TYR A 395 -8.01 -6.67 6.26
N ASP A 396 -7.14 -7.55 6.71
CA ASP A 396 -7.37 -8.40 7.88
C ASP A 396 -7.61 -7.56 9.15
N LEU A 397 -6.77 -6.54 9.35
CA LEU A 397 -6.93 -5.62 10.48
C LEU A 397 -8.24 -4.84 10.41
N MET A 398 -8.64 -4.38 9.23
CA MET A 398 -9.90 -3.71 8.95
C MET A 398 -11.10 -4.62 9.27
N LEU A 399 -11.06 -5.89 8.81
CA LEU A 399 -12.13 -6.85 9.10
C LEU A 399 -12.33 -7.09 10.60
N ARG A 400 -11.25 -7.06 11.40
CA ARG A 400 -11.30 -7.18 12.86
C ARG A 400 -11.79 -5.91 13.56
N ASN A 401 -11.74 -4.77 12.88
CA ASN A 401 -12.06 -3.44 13.42
C ASN A 401 -13.16 -2.73 12.61
N LYS A 402 -14.18 -3.47 12.19
CA LYS A 402 -15.27 -2.97 11.32
C LYS A 402 -15.89 -1.66 11.80
N ASP A 403 -16.07 -1.51 13.11
CA ASP A 403 -16.67 -0.30 13.69
C ASP A 403 -15.84 0.97 13.48
N LYS A 404 -14.50 0.82 13.36
CA LYS A 404 -13.58 1.93 13.08
C LYS A 404 -13.38 2.19 11.60
N CYS A 405 -13.76 1.24 10.75
CA CYS A 405 -13.55 1.27 9.30
C CYS A 405 -14.87 1.31 8.54
N LYS A 406 -15.89 1.96 9.08
CA LYS A 406 -17.23 2.07 8.47
C LYS A 406 -17.18 2.62 7.05
N PHE A 407 -16.26 3.53 6.76
CA PHE A 407 -16.03 4.10 5.44
C PHE A 407 -15.86 3.03 4.35
N PHE A 408 -15.14 1.93 4.65
CA PHE A 408 -14.91 0.87 3.68
C PHE A 408 -16.22 0.20 3.26
N PHE A 409 -17.08 -0.09 4.23
CA PHE A 409 -18.36 -0.76 3.97
C PHE A 409 -19.40 0.15 3.34
N ILE A 410 -19.43 1.44 3.71
CA ILE A 410 -20.30 2.46 3.09
C ILE A 410 -19.91 2.64 1.62
N SER A 411 -18.62 2.71 1.34
CA SER A 411 -18.11 2.81 -0.03
C SER A 411 -18.49 1.60 -0.89
N GLU A 412 -18.47 0.40 -0.32
CA GLU A 412 -18.87 -0.82 -1.02
C GLU A 412 -20.37 -0.87 -1.32
N GLU A 413 -21.20 -0.43 -0.39
CA GLU A 413 -22.64 -0.33 -0.59
C GLU A 413 -22.97 0.70 -1.68
N ALA A 414 -22.35 1.87 -1.62
CA ALA A 414 -22.48 2.90 -2.63
C ALA A 414 -22.02 2.44 -4.03
N LYS A 415 -20.93 1.69 -4.12
CA LYS A 415 -20.48 1.11 -5.39
C LYS A 415 -21.51 0.15 -5.98
N ARG A 416 -22.11 -0.72 -5.18
CA ARG A 416 -23.15 -1.65 -5.64
C ARG A 416 -24.37 -0.91 -6.17
N GLU A 417 -24.79 0.16 -5.52
CA GLU A 417 -25.94 0.97 -5.95
C GLU A 417 -25.65 1.79 -7.21
N LEU A 418 -24.40 2.19 -7.44
CA LEU A 418 -23.99 3.05 -8.55
C LEU A 418 -23.80 2.32 -9.89
N TYR A 419 -23.55 1.04 -9.82
CA TYR A 419 -23.10 0.25 -10.97
C TYR A 419 -24.07 -0.87 -11.36
N PHE A 420 -25.18 -1.02 -10.66
CA PHE A 420 -26.34 -1.84 -10.99
C PHE A 420 -27.57 -1.00 -11.30
#